data_c319e921f2d54cdbfd9fcfa19a5eb506
#
_entry.id   c319e921f2d54cdbfd9fcfa19a5eb506
#
_cell.length_a   1.000
_cell.length_b   1.000
_cell.length_c   1.000
_cell.angle_alpha   90.00
_cell.angle_beta   90.00
_cell.angle_gamma   90.00
#
_symmetry.space_group_name_H-M   'P 1'
#
loop_
_entity.id
_entity.type
_entity.pdbx_description
1 polymer ?
#
loop_
_entity_poly.entity_id
_entity_poly.type
_entity_poly.pdbx_seq_one_letter_code
_entity_poly.pdbx_strand_id
1 'polypeptide(L)'
;IRRLRTRLGIPPERLQVICTSASFKDADYAVEFGAQLSGKDPTDFRKVQGDLLERPGAAKGTAADAAALDAFDLNDFYEAASDADRLKVIEGFLKYRKVTAPWELQPSLYKALESFGPMSSLVNSTMKEAQPVDELGAKLFEADVPAEVAARAVTNLIALGSVARREPTEPGLLP
;
A
#
# COMPACT_ATOMS: atom_id res chain seq x y z
N ILE A 1 -7.16 -11.68 30.42
CA ILE A 1 -6.37 -10.75 31.25
C ILE A 1 -7.03 -10.57 32.62
N ARG A 2 -8.32 -10.17 32.73
CA ARG A 2 -9.04 -9.97 34.02
C ARG A 2 -8.96 -11.19 34.94
N ARG A 3 -9.35 -12.39 34.44
CA ARG A 3 -9.33 -13.64 35.22
C ARG A 3 -7.92 -14.00 35.70
N LEU A 4 -6.91 -13.82 34.83
CA LEU A 4 -5.52 -14.11 35.18
C LEU A 4 -5.02 -13.16 36.28
N ARG A 5 -5.29 -11.86 36.15
CA ARG A 5 -4.96 -10.84 37.14
C ARG A 5 -5.57 -11.17 38.50
N THR A 6 -6.86 -11.45 38.53
CA THR A 6 -7.59 -11.81 39.78
C THR A 6 -7.00 -13.06 40.41
N ARG A 7 -6.71 -14.09 39.58
CA ARG A 7 -6.14 -15.37 40.07
C ARG A 7 -4.72 -15.23 40.64
N LEU A 8 -3.93 -14.31 40.10
CA LEU A 8 -2.57 -14.05 40.56
C LEU A 8 -2.49 -12.98 41.64
N GLY A 9 -3.62 -12.37 42.03
CA GLY A 9 -3.66 -11.30 43.05
C GLY A 9 -2.91 -10.04 42.65
N ILE A 10 -2.80 -9.79 41.31
CA ILE A 10 -2.08 -8.62 40.78
C ILE A 10 -3.03 -7.40 40.79
N PRO A 11 -2.70 -6.34 41.58
CA PRO A 11 -3.49 -5.14 41.61
C PRO A 11 -3.40 -4.38 40.25
N PRO A 12 -4.46 -3.64 39.85
CA PRO A 12 -4.55 -2.96 38.53
C PRO A 12 -3.35 -2.07 38.21
N GLU A 13 -2.86 -1.34 39.18
CA GLU A 13 -1.74 -0.38 39.06
C GLU A 13 -0.41 -1.04 38.74
N ARG A 14 -0.24 -2.33 39.06
CA ARG A 14 0.98 -3.12 38.77
C ARG A 14 0.95 -3.77 37.37
N LEU A 15 -0.16 -3.67 36.64
CA LEU A 15 -0.29 -4.24 35.31
C LEU A 15 -0.25 -3.15 34.25
N GLN A 16 0.78 -3.15 33.43
CA GLN A 16 0.80 -2.38 32.19
C GLN A 16 0.14 -3.18 31.08
N VAL A 17 -0.77 -2.56 30.36
CA VAL A 17 -1.47 -3.16 29.21
C VAL A 17 -1.22 -2.30 27.99
N ILE A 18 -0.66 -2.91 26.93
CA ILE A 18 -0.46 -2.27 25.63
C ILE A 18 -1.35 -3.01 24.63
N CYS A 19 -2.30 -2.30 24.04
CA CYS A 19 -3.15 -2.84 23.01
C CYS A 19 -2.78 -2.19 21.67
N THR A 20 -2.60 -2.99 20.64
CA THR A 20 -2.36 -2.53 19.27
C THR A 20 -3.47 -3.06 18.37
N SER A 21 -4.01 -2.22 17.51
CA SER A 21 -5.00 -2.61 16.52
C SER A 21 -4.96 -1.68 15.32
N ALA A 22 -5.07 -2.27 14.13
CA ALA A 22 -5.25 -1.53 12.87
C ALA A 22 -6.73 -1.35 12.50
N SER A 23 -7.66 -1.95 13.26
CA SER A 23 -9.06 -2.10 12.85
C SER A 23 -10.02 -1.10 13.52
N PHE A 24 -9.59 -0.36 14.51
CA PHE A 24 -10.47 0.62 15.15
C PHE A 24 -10.55 1.91 14.33
N LYS A 25 -11.75 2.21 13.83
CA LYS A 25 -12.06 3.50 13.18
C LYS A 25 -12.15 4.63 14.19
N ASP A 26 -12.57 4.33 15.43
CA ASP A 26 -12.71 5.26 16.53
C ASP A 26 -11.72 4.93 17.65
N ALA A 27 -10.85 5.89 17.94
CA ALA A 27 -9.82 5.75 18.96
C ALA A 27 -10.40 5.74 20.39
N ASP A 28 -11.56 6.36 20.62
CA ASP A 28 -12.21 6.37 21.93
C ASP A 28 -12.83 5.01 22.22
N TYR A 29 -13.41 4.36 21.21
CA TYR A 29 -13.85 2.96 21.33
C TYR A 29 -12.70 2.01 21.66
N ALA A 30 -11.50 2.25 21.13
CA ALA A 30 -10.32 1.44 21.43
C ALA A 30 -9.91 1.55 22.92
N VAL A 31 -10.06 2.73 23.51
CA VAL A 31 -9.83 2.95 24.97
C VAL A 31 -10.83 2.16 25.80
N GLU A 32 -12.12 2.26 25.47
CA GLU A 32 -13.17 1.50 26.17
C GLU A 32 -12.96 0.00 26.05
N PHE A 33 -12.65 -0.49 24.87
CA PHE A 33 -12.36 -1.90 24.61
C PHE A 33 -11.15 -2.40 25.44
N GLY A 34 -10.05 -1.63 25.45
CA GLY A 34 -8.86 -1.94 26.23
C GLY A 34 -9.15 -1.98 27.75
N ALA A 35 -9.95 -1.05 28.24
CA ALA A 35 -10.40 -0.97 29.62
C ALA A 35 -11.26 -2.19 30.00
N GLN A 36 -12.25 -2.53 29.17
CA GLN A 36 -13.09 -3.72 29.37
C GLN A 36 -12.28 -5.01 29.37
N LEU A 37 -11.34 -5.16 28.43
CA LEU A 37 -10.51 -6.35 28.29
C LEU A 37 -9.58 -6.55 29.51
N SER A 38 -9.00 -5.47 30.00
CA SER A 38 -8.05 -5.51 31.13
C SER A 38 -8.69 -5.43 32.50
N GLY A 39 -9.88 -4.84 32.59
CA GLY A 39 -10.56 -4.51 33.85
C GLY A 39 -9.92 -3.33 34.57
N LYS A 40 -9.32 -2.41 33.81
CA LYS A 40 -8.82 -1.11 34.29
C LYS A 40 -9.84 -0.01 34.00
N ASP A 41 -9.66 1.15 34.63
CA ASP A 41 -10.47 2.32 34.32
C ASP A 41 -10.10 2.88 32.91
N PRO A 42 -11.05 3.34 32.10
CA PRO A 42 -10.73 3.96 30.81
C PRO A 42 -9.76 5.15 30.95
N THR A 43 -9.79 5.88 32.05
CA THR A 43 -8.89 7.01 32.31
C THR A 43 -7.41 6.60 32.52
N ASP A 44 -7.15 5.30 32.79
CA ASP A 44 -5.80 4.76 32.86
C ASP A 44 -5.17 4.54 31.47
N PHE A 45 -5.94 4.68 30.40
CA PHE A 45 -5.47 4.45 29.05
C PHE A 45 -5.10 5.75 28.35
N ARG A 46 -3.95 5.72 27.68
CA ARG A 46 -3.52 6.75 26.75
C ARG A 46 -3.64 6.21 25.34
N LYS A 47 -4.42 6.84 24.50
CA LYS A 47 -4.46 6.53 23.08
C LYS A 47 -3.28 7.17 22.36
N VAL A 48 -2.69 6.41 21.46
CA VAL A 48 -1.68 6.89 20.52
C VAL A 48 -2.17 6.50 19.13
N GLN A 49 -2.46 7.47 18.31
CA GLN A 49 -2.89 7.28 16.92
C GLN A 49 -1.87 7.92 16.00
N GLY A 50 -1.46 7.20 14.96
CA GLY A 50 -0.64 7.75 13.90
C GLY A 50 -1.50 8.51 12.89
N ASP A 51 -0.95 9.58 12.34
CA ASP A 51 -1.54 10.26 11.20
C ASP A 51 -1.14 9.57 9.91
N LEU A 52 -2.10 9.41 8.98
CA LEU A 52 -1.80 8.95 7.63
C LEU A 52 -1.21 10.13 6.85
N LEU A 53 0.08 10.01 6.51
CA LEU A 53 0.75 11.00 5.67
C LEU A 53 0.56 10.63 4.20
N GLU A 54 -0.02 11.56 3.44
CA GLU A 54 -0.15 11.41 2.00
C GLU A 54 1.23 11.42 1.34
N ARG A 55 1.42 10.56 0.35
CA ARG A 55 2.64 10.55 -0.45
C ARG A 55 2.72 11.83 -1.29
N PRO A 56 3.87 12.50 -1.29
CA PRO A 56 4.08 13.66 -2.15
C PRO A 56 4.10 13.27 -3.64
N GLY A 57 3.89 14.24 -4.51
CA GLY A 57 3.95 14.02 -5.96
C GLY A 57 2.77 13.25 -6.54
N ALA A 58 1.65 13.12 -5.80
CA ALA A 58 0.43 12.58 -6.34
C ALA A 58 -0.08 13.44 -7.49
N ALA A 59 -0.28 12.82 -8.65
CA ALA A 59 -0.81 13.47 -9.85
C ALA A 59 -1.53 12.44 -10.70
N LYS A 60 -2.47 12.89 -11.51
CA LYS A 60 -3.09 12.03 -12.52
C LYS A 60 -2.07 11.69 -13.61
N GLY A 61 -2.11 10.44 -14.05
CA GLY A 61 -1.34 9.99 -15.21
C GLY A 61 -1.98 10.44 -16.51
N THR A 62 -1.14 10.72 -17.48
CA THR A 62 -1.53 11.06 -18.84
C THR A 62 -1.99 9.81 -19.63
N ALA A 63 -2.54 10.01 -20.80
CA ALA A 63 -2.84 8.92 -21.75
C ALA A 63 -1.58 8.10 -22.10
N ALA A 64 -0.41 8.75 -22.18
CA ALA A 64 0.86 8.06 -22.42
C ALA A 64 1.29 7.19 -21.24
N ASP A 65 1.06 7.65 -19.99
CA ASP A 65 1.31 6.85 -18.79
C ASP A 65 0.43 5.60 -18.75
N ALA A 66 -0.86 5.77 -19.04
CA ALA A 66 -1.81 4.65 -19.08
C ALA A 66 -1.43 3.65 -20.20
N ALA A 67 -1.12 4.14 -21.39
CA ALA A 67 -0.71 3.30 -22.52
C ALA A 67 0.59 2.53 -22.21
N ALA A 68 1.57 3.14 -21.56
CA ALA A 68 2.81 2.47 -21.17
C ALA A 68 2.58 1.35 -20.17
N LEU A 69 1.64 1.51 -19.23
CA LEU A 69 1.22 0.47 -18.29
C LEU A 69 0.37 -0.61 -18.97
N ASP A 70 -0.48 -0.26 -19.93
CA ASP A 70 -1.33 -1.20 -20.67
C ASP A 70 -0.59 -2.00 -21.75
N ALA A 71 0.66 -1.62 -22.07
CA ALA A 71 1.42 -2.19 -23.19
C ALA A 71 1.97 -3.60 -22.93
N PHE A 72 1.86 -4.16 -21.73
CA PHE A 72 2.31 -5.51 -21.41
C PHE A 72 1.17 -6.34 -20.81
N ASP A 73 1.21 -7.65 -21.08
CA ASP A 73 0.27 -8.62 -20.51
C ASP A 73 0.71 -9.04 -19.11
N LEU A 74 -0.21 -8.96 -18.16
CA LEU A 74 0.06 -9.31 -16.76
C LEU A 74 0.23 -10.82 -16.57
N ASN A 75 -0.42 -11.65 -17.38
CA ASN A 75 -0.24 -13.09 -17.32
C ASN A 75 1.18 -13.46 -17.77
N ASP A 76 1.68 -12.85 -18.86
CA ASP A 76 3.07 -13.07 -19.31
C ASP A 76 4.08 -12.67 -18.23
N PHE A 77 3.78 -11.60 -17.47
CA PHE A 77 4.64 -11.18 -16.36
C PHE A 77 4.65 -12.19 -15.21
N TYR A 78 3.49 -12.75 -14.84
CA TYR A 78 3.41 -13.71 -13.72
C TYR A 78 3.86 -15.11 -14.11
N GLU A 79 3.64 -15.54 -15.36
CA GLU A 79 4.04 -16.85 -15.87
C GLU A 79 5.51 -16.91 -16.26
N ALA A 80 6.20 -15.77 -16.35
CA ALA A 80 7.62 -15.70 -16.68
C ALA A 80 8.48 -16.54 -15.71
N ALA A 81 9.33 -17.39 -16.25
CA ALA A 81 10.12 -18.36 -15.49
C ALA A 81 11.22 -17.73 -14.61
N SER A 82 11.65 -16.52 -14.93
CA SER A 82 12.72 -15.82 -14.22
C SER A 82 12.49 -14.31 -14.16
N ASP A 83 13.19 -13.63 -13.26
CA ASP A 83 13.19 -12.17 -13.19
C ASP A 83 13.73 -11.52 -14.47
N ALA A 84 14.67 -12.18 -15.17
CA ALA A 84 15.15 -11.70 -16.46
C ALA A 84 14.06 -11.75 -17.54
N ASP A 85 13.18 -12.74 -17.50
CA ASP A 85 12.05 -12.83 -18.43
C ASP A 85 10.95 -11.83 -18.06
N ARG A 86 10.66 -11.63 -16.77
CA ARG A 86 9.77 -10.55 -16.30
C ARG A 86 10.24 -9.17 -16.75
N LEU A 87 11.55 -8.92 -16.67
CA LEU A 87 12.15 -7.67 -17.15
C LEU A 87 11.93 -7.45 -18.65
N LYS A 88 11.97 -8.52 -19.48
CA LYS A 88 11.66 -8.41 -20.92
C LYS A 88 10.20 -7.99 -21.15
N VAL A 89 9.26 -8.56 -20.39
CA VAL A 89 7.84 -8.22 -20.49
C VAL A 89 7.60 -6.75 -20.22
N ILE A 90 8.26 -6.19 -19.20
CA ILE A 90 8.06 -4.78 -18.78
C ILE A 90 9.11 -3.82 -19.33
N GLU A 91 9.96 -4.25 -20.25
CA GLU A 91 11.06 -3.45 -20.82
C GLU A 91 10.56 -2.11 -21.38
N GLY A 92 9.43 -2.12 -22.07
CA GLY A 92 8.79 -0.92 -22.64
C GLY A 92 8.46 0.10 -21.57
N PHE A 93 7.87 -0.34 -20.45
CA PHE A 93 7.54 0.52 -19.32
C PHE A 93 8.80 1.09 -18.64
N LEU A 94 9.83 0.27 -18.40
CA LEU A 94 11.09 0.74 -17.82
C LEU A 94 11.78 1.80 -18.69
N LYS A 95 11.80 1.59 -20.02
CA LYS A 95 12.31 2.58 -20.99
C LYS A 95 11.48 3.87 -20.98
N TYR A 96 10.16 3.76 -20.96
CA TYR A 96 9.27 4.90 -20.86
C TYR A 96 9.56 5.72 -19.60
N ARG A 97 9.78 5.06 -18.47
CA ARG A 97 10.16 5.69 -17.19
C ARG A 97 11.63 6.09 -17.11
N LYS A 98 12.41 5.94 -18.19
CA LYS A 98 13.83 6.31 -18.30
C LYS A 98 14.73 5.65 -17.25
N VAL A 99 14.38 4.43 -16.83
CA VAL A 99 15.23 3.65 -15.93
C VAL A 99 16.44 3.14 -16.71
N THR A 100 17.65 3.45 -16.20
CA THR A 100 18.92 3.05 -16.84
C THR A 100 19.23 1.57 -16.60
N ALA A 101 19.70 0.88 -17.65
CA ALA A 101 20.24 -0.48 -17.55
C ALA A 101 21.66 -0.48 -16.87
N PRO A 102 22.13 -1.59 -16.27
CA PRO A 102 21.45 -2.89 -16.22
C PRO A 102 20.26 -2.89 -15.26
N TRP A 103 19.26 -3.72 -15.56
CA TRP A 103 18.05 -3.81 -14.77
C TRP A 103 18.08 -5.01 -13.84
N GLU A 104 17.68 -4.77 -12.59
CA GLU A 104 17.29 -5.78 -11.61
C GLU A 104 15.80 -5.56 -11.31
N LEU A 105 15.01 -6.63 -11.25
CA LEU A 105 13.55 -6.52 -11.28
C LEU A 105 13.02 -5.57 -10.20
N GLN A 106 13.28 -5.86 -8.93
CA GLN A 106 12.72 -5.09 -7.82
C GLN A 106 13.25 -3.65 -7.74
N PRO A 107 14.59 -3.39 -7.80
CA PRO A 107 15.11 -2.02 -7.75
C PRO A 107 14.74 -1.19 -8.97
N SER A 108 14.68 -1.81 -10.16
CA SER A 108 14.30 -1.09 -11.38
C SER A 108 12.83 -0.68 -11.36
N LEU A 109 11.94 -1.56 -10.88
CA LEU A 109 10.55 -1.22 -10.65
C LEU A 109 10.40 -0.13 -9.58
N TYR A 110 11.15 -0.21 -8.49
CA TYR A 110 11.14 0.83 -7.47
C TYR A 110 11.48 2.19 -8.07
N LYS A 111 12.58 2.30 -8.81
CA LYS A 111 13.00 3.54 -9.50
C LYS A 111 11.98 4.03 -10.51
N ALA A 112 11.31 3.13 -11.23
CA ALA A 112 10.27 3.50 -12.18
C ALA A 112 9.04 4.13 -11.51
N LEU A 113 8.71 3.68 -10.29
CA LEU A 113 7.45 3.97 -9.62
C LEU A 113 7.57 4.98 -8.47
N GLU A 114 8.74 5.16 -7.84
CA GLU A 114 8.90 6.02 -6.64
C GLU A 114 8.47 7.48 -6.86
N SER A 115 8.70 8.01 -8.07
CA SER A 115 8.33 9.37 -8.48
C SER A 115 7.19 9.39 -9.51
N PHE A 116 6.43 8.29 -9.63
CA PHE A 116 5.35 8.18 -10.59
C PHE A 116 4.04 8.68 -9.98
N GLY A 117 3.51 9.80 -10.49
CA GLY A 117 2.32 10.45 -9.97
C GLY A 117 1.13 9.49 -9.73
N PRO A 118 0.76 8.63 -10.71
CA PRO A 118 -0.29 7.63 -10.51
C PRO A 118 -0.05 6.66 -9.36
N MET A 119 1.22 6.28 -9.06
CA MET A 119 1.54 5.43 -7.92
C MET A 119 1.28 6.14 -6.58
N SER A 120 1.69 7.41 -6.45
CA SER A 120 1.39 8.21 -5.27
C SER A 120 -0.12 8.43 -5.12
N SER A 121 -0.82 8.69 -6.22
CA SER A 121 -2.29 8.84 -6.24
C SER A 121 -3.01 7.55 -5.85
N LEU A 122 -2.54 6.38 -6.31
CA LEU A 122 -3.06 5.08 -5.94
C LEU A 122 -2.96 4.86 -4.42
N VAL A 123 -1.77 5.06 -3.84
CA VAL A 123 -1.57 4.89 -2.40
C VAL A 123 -2.47 5.85 -1.62
N ASN A 124 -2.49 7.13 -1.97
CA ASN A 124 -3.28 8.14 -1.26
C ASN A 124 -4.79 7.86 -1.34
N SER A 125 -5.27 7.33 -2.48
CA SER A 125 -6.68 6.99 -2.67
C SER A 125 -7.12 5.75 -1.88
N THR A 126 -6.20 4.81 -1.62
CA THR A 126 -6.52 3.51 -1.00
C THR A 126 -6.11 3.41 0.46
N MET A 127 -5.35 4.38 0.99
CA MET A 127 -4.81 4.30 2.36
C MET A 127 -5.87 4.36 3.46
N LYS A 128 -7.04 4.95 3.19
CA LYS A 128 -8.13 5.10 4.18
C LYS A 128 -9.18 4.00 4.08
N GLU A 129 -9.44 3.53 2.87
CA GLU A 129 -10.45 2.51 2.59
C GLU A 129 -10.14 1.77 1.28
N ALA A 130 -10.63 0.53 1.18
CA ALA A 130 -10.55 -0.22 -0.06
C ALA A 130 -11.40 0.45 -1.15
N GLN A 131 -10.87 0.53 -2.37
CA GLN A 131 -11.53 1.13 -3.51
C GLN A 131 -11.70 0.07 -4.62
N PRO A 132 -12.84 0.04 -5.33
CA PRO A 132 -12.98 -0.77 -6.54
C PRO A 132 -11.99 -0.35 -7.62
N VAL A 133 -11.42 -1.32 -8.33
CA VAL A 133 -10.38 -1.06 -9.36
C VAL A 133 -10.92 -0.23 -10.52
N ASP A 134 -12.16 -0.44 -10.91
CA ASP A 134 -12.85 0.32 -11.96
C ASP A 134 -13.04 1.80 -11.60
N GLU A 135 -13.26 2.12 -10.32
CA GLU A 135 -13.33 3.50 -9.84
C GLU A 135 -11.96 4.18 -9.78
N LEU A 136 -10.89 3.41 -9.52
CA LEU A 136 -9.53 3.93 -9.44
C LEU A 136 -9.05 4.49 -10.78
N GLY A 137 -9.46 3.93 -11.92
CA GLY A 137 -9.08 4.41 -13.24
C GLY A 137 -9.32 5.91 -13.42
N ALA A 138 -10.53 6.37 -13.11
CA ALA A 138 -10.90 7.79 -13.21
C ALA A 138 -10.19 8.70 -12.18
N LYS A 139 -9.73 8.14 -11.07
CA LYS A 139 -8.98 8.87 -10.03
C LYS A 139 -7.51 9.02 -10.40
N LEU A 140 -6.93 7.98 -11.01
CA LEU A 140 -5.50 7.88 -11.29
C LEU A 140 -5.09 8.47 -12.62
N PHE A 141 -5.98 8.51 -13.61
CA PHE A 141 -5.68 8.98 -14.97
C PHE A 141 -6.55 10.16 -15.39
N GLU A 142 -6.09 10.87 -16.42
CA GLU A 142 -6.84 11.98 -17.03
C GLU A 142 -8.11 11.48 -17.72
N ALA A 143 -9.07 12.39 -17.93
CA ALA A 143 -10.41 12.05 -18.42
C ALA A 143 -10.45 11.58 -19.89
N ASP A 144 -9.38 11.83 -20.65
CA ASP A 144 -9.21 11.39 -22.04
C ASP A 144 -8.74 9.95 -22.18
N VAL A 145 -8.37 9.29 -21.07
CA VAL A 145 -8.00 7.87 -21.07
C VAL A 145 -9.26 7.01 -21.11
N PRO A 146 -9.39 6.10 -22.10
CA PRO A 146 -10.53 5.17 -22.15
C PRO A 146 -10.62 4.32 -20.87
N ALA A 147 -11.83 4.12 -20.36
CA ALA A 147 -12.05 3.43 -19.08
C ALA A 147 -11.42 2.03 -19.00
N GLU A 148 -11.49 1.27 -20.11
CA GLU A 148 -10.89 -0.07 -20.19
C GLU A 148 -9.37 -0.04 -20.10
N VAL A 149 -8.72 0.93 -20.75
CA VAL A 149 -7.26 1.15 -20.69
C VAL A 149 -6.87 1.56 -19.29
N ALA A 150 -7.61 2.49 -18.67
CA ALA A 150 -7.36 2.93 -17.31
C ALA A 150 -7.48 1.78 -16.30
N ALA A 151 -8.48 0.92 -16.43
CA ALA A 151 -8.67 -0.23 -15.55
C ALA A 151 -7.50 -1.24 -15.65
N ARG A 152 -7.05 -1.58 -16.88
CA ARG A 152 -5.89 -2.45 -17.07
C ARG A 152 -4.61 -1.80 -16.57
N ALA A 153 -4.41 -0.50 -16.84
CA ALA A 153 -3.27 0.26 -16.34
C ALA A 153 -3.21 0.28 -14.80
N VAL A 154 -4.35 0.43 -14.11
CA VAL A 154 -4.43 0.33 -12.64
C VAL A 154 -4.03 -1.06 -12.16
N THR A 155 -4.56 -2.11 -12.78
CA THR A 155 -4.25 -3.50 -12.42
C THR A 155 -2.74 -3.77 -12.58
N ASN A 156 -2.15 -3.35 -13.69
CA ASN A 156 -0.73 -3.49 -13.97
C ASN A 156 0.11 -2.65 -12.97
N LEU A 157 -0.33 -1.44 -12.65
CA LEU A 157 0.34 -0.58 -11.67
C LEU A 157 0.37 -1.21 -10.27
N ILE A 158 -0.74 -1.80 -9.83
CA ILE A 158 -0.82 -2.52 -8.55
C ILE A 158 0.15 -3.72 -8.56
N ALA A 159 0.14 -4.51 -9.63
CA ALA A 159 1.03 -5.66 -9.76
C ALA A 159 2.51 -5.27 -9.70
N LEU A 160 2.92 -4.25 -10.47
CA LEU A 160 4.30 -3.77 -10.45
C LEU A 160 4.68 -3.18 -9.08
N GLY A 161 3.76 -2.41 -8.47
CA GLY A 161 3.97 -1.81 -7.14
C GLY A 161 4.15 -2.84 -6.03
N SER A 162 3.47 -3.99 -6.12
CA SER A 162 3.61 -5.08 -5.14
C SER A 162 4.97 -5.78 -5.19
N VAL A 163 5.63 -5.76 -6.36
CA VAL A 163 6.97 -6.35 -6.57
C VAL A 163 8.09 -5.34 -6.29
N ALA A 164 7.83 -4.06 -6.50
CA ALA A 164 8.83 -2.99 -6.40
C ALA A 164 9.40 -2.85 -4.99
N ARG A 165 10.72 -2.99 -4.85
CA ARG A 165 11.48 -2.80 -3.59
C ARG A 165 12.81 -2.12 -3.90
N ARG A 166 13.25 -1.24 -3.00
CA ARG A 166 14.58 -0.64 -3.12
C ARG A 166 15.66 -1.70 -2.86
N GLU A 167 15.47 -2.46 -1.79
CA GLU A 167 16.29 -3.61 -1.41
C GLU A 167 15.40 -4.78 -0.99
N PRO A 168 15.86 -6.03 -1.08
CA PRO A 168 15.04 -7.22 -0.77
C PRO A 168 14.47 -7.24 0.65
N THR A 169 15.14 -6.60 1.61
CA THR A 169 14.75 -6.55 3.03
C THR A 169 13.88 -5.35 3.38
N GLU A 170 13.74 -4.38 2.47
CA GLU A 170 12.92 -3.19 2.70
C GLU A 170 11.45 -3.45 2.33
N PRO A 171 10.52 -2.71 2.95
CA PRO A 171 9.11 -2.76 2.56
C PRO A 171 8.95 -2.28 1.11
N GLY A 172 7.94 -2.86 0.43
CA GLY A 172 7.59 -2.46 -0.93
C GLY A 172 6.95 -1.08 -1.03
N LEU A 173 6.71 -0.64 -2.26
CA LEU A 173 5.93 0.60 -2.52
C LEU A 173 4.46 0.44 -2.14
N LEU A 174 3.93 -0.77 -2.26
CA LEU A 174 2.62 -1.14 -1.73
C LEU A 174 2.82 -2.06 -0.53
N PRO A 175 1.96 -1.94 0.50
CA PRO A 175 2.01 -2.76 1.71
C PRO A 175 1.74 -4.23 1.44
#